data_6335467d275873d30f485f8727516aea
#
_entry.id   6335467d275873d30f485f8727516aea
#
_cell.length_a   1.000
_cell.length_b   1.000
_cell.length_c   1.000
_cell.angle_alpha   90.00
_cell.angle_beta   90.00
_cell.angle_gamma   90.00
#
_symmetry.space_group_name_H-M   'P 1'
#
loop_
_entity.id
_entity.type
_entity.pdbx_description
1 polymer ?
#
loop_
_entity_poly.entity_id
_entity_poly.type
_entity_poly.pdbx_seq_one_letter_code
_entity_poly.pdbx_strand_id
1 'polypeptide(L)'
;MSRPSAASAGRPPRPPAPARLAVVLGDQLNLDAALIRSLAPDDTVLMMEVASESRHVPSHRQRTALFLSAMRHFAAQLVRRQVRVKYVALDDPENTGAFETEIARAVAALRPSQIVCTHPGEWRVLAMLERVRDSTGVPLSILPDEHFIAAPDEFAAWAKDRTSLTMEFFYRQQRRKTGYLMDGTGKSATPVGGEWNFDKENRLPFGKQGPRPRPHPPLRFRPDTTTRAVVAAMARTLPDLPGAVDSFAWPVTREQALAALDDFITHRLARFGPFEDAMWTSEPTLYHSTLSSSLNLKLLNPRECCERAIQVFRAGKAPLQSVEAFVRQIIGWREFIHGVYWLEGPTYADRNGLDQHGELPLLYWTADTDMACLKACVRQVLDTGFGHHIQRLMVTGNFALISGVHPRAVSDWYLGMFVDGVDWVTLPNALGMVMHADRRKDSAKGVTGLVGTKPYAASGKYIQRMSNYCTTCRYDPAERSGPLACPITVFYWDFLIRARKTLAQNQRMAMILKNVDRMTPEARTQITTRADLLRQKLGIDMVERRR
;
A
#
# COMPACT_ATOMS: atom_id res chain seq x y z
N MET A 1 -58.81 56.68 5.62
CA MET A 1 -58.94 55.56 4.66
C MET A 1 -57.53 54.97 4.46
N SER A 2 -57.19 53.97 5.29
CA SER A 2 -55.89 53.28 5.21
C SER A 2 -56.04 52.03 4.33
N ARG A 3 -55.17 51.90 3.32
CA ARG A 3 -55.13 50.70 2.43
C ARG A 3 -54.51 49.54 3.18
N PRO A 4 -55.02 48.30 3.05
CA PRO A 4 -54.40 47.11 3.61
C PRO A 4 -53.14 46.72 2.79
N SER A 5 -52.08 46.39 3.51
CA SER A 5 -50.82 45.85 3.03
C SER A 5 -51.03 44.46 2.40
N ALA A 6 -50.59 44.28 1.18
CA ALA A 6 -50.63 42.98 0.49
C ALA A 6 -49.65 42.01 1.16
N ALA A 7 -50.18 40.92 1.72
CA ALA A 7 -49.38 39.80 2.24
C ALA A 7 -48.55 39.16 1.09
N SER A 8 -47.27 39.08 1.25
CA SER A 8 -46.34 38.39 0.34
C SER A 8 -46.70 36.88 0.29
N ALA A 9 -47.23 36.43 -0.82
CA ALA A 9 -47.44 35.00 -1.08
C ALA A 9 -46.09 34.29 -0.99
N GLY A 10 -45.93 33.44 0.02
CA GLY A 10 -44.73 32.62 0.20
C GLY A 10 -44.50 31.75 -1.04
N ARG A 11 -43.30 31.74 -1.53
CA ARG A 11 -42.87 30.88 -2.64
C ARG A 11 -43.23 29.43 -2.28
N PRO A 12 -43.90 28.64 -3.16
CA PRO A 12 -44.23 27.25 -2.85
C PRO A 12 -42.95 26.47 -2.52
N PRO A 13 -43.00 25.53 -1.57
CA PRO A 13 -41.86 24.72 -1.21
C PRO A 13 -41.31 24.01 -2.46
N ARG A 14 -40.03 24.10 -2.67
CA ARG A 14 -39.33 23.45 -3.79
C ARG A 14 -39.65 21.94 -3.69
N PRO A 15 -40.07 21.27 -4.75
CA PRO A 15 -40.30 19.82 -4.70
C PRO A 15 -39.03 19.13 -4.19
N PRO A 16 -39.15 18.06 -3.38
CA PRO A 16 -38.00 17.33 -2.88
C PRO A 16 -37.12 16.91 -4.05
N ALA A 17 -35.80 17.09 -3.89
CA ALA A 17 -34.87 16.65 -4.91
C ALA A 17 -35.01 15.13 -5.10
N PRO A 18 -35.00 14.64 -6.33
CA PRO A 18 -35.17 13.20 -6.58
C PRO A 18 -34.05 12.41 -5.91
N ALA A 19 -34.42 11.27 -5.30
CA ALA A 19 -33.52 10.42 -4.51
C ALA A 19 -32.30 9.93 -5.33
N ARG A 20 -31.13 9.95 -4.72
CA ARG A 20 -29.86 9.49 -5.32
C ARG A 20 -29.46 8.11 -4.77
N LEU A 21 -28.66 7.38 -5.55
CA LEU A 21 -27.98 6.16 -5.12
C LEU A 21 -26.51 6.50 -4.80
N ALA A 22 -26.16 6.50 -3.51
CA ALA A 22 -24.81 6.77 -3.04
C ALA A 22 -24.04 5.45 -2.91
N VAL A 23 -23.07 5.19 -3.79
CA VAL A 23 -22.25 3.97 -3.75
C VAL A 23 -21.05 4.19 -2.85
N VAL A 24 -20.90 3.37 -1.80
CA VAL A 24 -19.76 3.38 -0.88
C VAL A 24 -18.97 2.09 -1.04
N LEU A 25 -17.71 2.22 -1.46
CA LEU A 25 -16.77 1.10 -1.67
C LEU A 25 -16.06 0.70 -0.37
N GLY A 26 -15.48 -0.51 -0.36
CA GLY A 26 -14.86 -1.08 0.83
C GLY A 26 -13.63 -0.33 1.36
N ASP A 27 -13.01 0.51 0.55
CA ASP A 27 -11.88 1.38 0.92
C ASP A 27 -12.31 2.84 1.21
N GLN A 28 -13.62 3.11 1.43
CA GLN A 28 -14.18 4.46 1.57
C GLN A 28 -14.96 4.66 2.89
N LEU A 29 -14.54 4.01 3.98
CA LEU A 29 -15.27 3.91 5.23
C LEU A 29 -15.01 5.12 6.15
N ASN A 30 -15.31 6.33 5.64
CA ASN A 30 -15.13 7.60 6.34
C ASN A 30 -16.46 8.34 6.49
N LEU A 31 -16.90 8.55 7.73
CA LEU A 31 -18.13 9.30 8.03
C LEU A 31 -18.05 10.78 7.65
N ASP A 32 -16.84 11.33 7.56
CA ASP A 32 -16.59 12.73 7.21
C ASP A 32 -16.32 12.92 5.70
N ALA A 33 -16.50 11.87 4.87
CA ALA A 33 -16.38 11.99 3.43
C ALA A 33 -17.44 12.91 2.83
N ALA A 34 -17.09 13.68 1.78
CA ALA A 34 -18.01 14.61 1.11
C ALA A 34 -19.31 13.91 0.68
N LEU A 35 -19.23 12.66 0.21
CA LEU A 35 -20.39 11.84 -0.13
C LEU A 35 -21.35 11.71 1.06
N ILE A 36 -20.86 11.30 2.21
CA ILE A 36 -21.69 11.06 3.41
C ILE A 36 -22.26 12.36 3.94
N ARG A 37 -21.49 13.46 3.95
CA ARG A 37 -21.98 14.78 4.38
C ARG A 37 -23.05 15.36 3.44
N SER A 38 -23.06 14.96 2.17
CA SER A 38 -23.99 15.46 1.15
C SER A 38 -25.30 14.68 1.05
N LEU A 39 -25.49 13.62 1.84
CA LEU A 39 -26.68 12.78 1.76
C LEU A 39 -27.94 13.56 2.15
N ALA A 40 -28.94 13.46 1.29
CA ALA A 40 -30.31 13.93 1.57
C ALA A 40 -31.12 12.82 2.28
N PRO A 41 -32.22 13.14 2.99
CA PRO A 41 -33.01 12.15 3.71
C PRO A 41 -33.58 11.00 2.84
N ASP A 42 -33.80 11.26 1.57
CA ASP A 42 -34.33 10.28 0.62
C ASP A 42 -33.26 9.49 -0.13
N ASP A 43 -32.00 9.85 -0.04
CA ASP A 43 -30.89 9.13 -0.65
C ASP A 43 -30.73 7.73 -0.02
N THR A 44 -30.29 6.77 -0.83
CA THR A 44 -29.97 5.42 -0.36
C THR A 44 -28.48 5.14 -0.57
N VAL A 45 -27.80 4.76 0.51
CA VAL A 45 -26.42 4.27 0.43
C VAL A 45 -26.45 2.80 0.03
N LEU A 46 -25.72 2.45 -1.03
CA LEU A 46 -25.48 1.07 -1.45
C LEU A 46 -24.07 0.66 -1.01
N MET A 47 -23.99 -0.45 -0.27
CA MET A 47 -22.75 -1.14 0.04
C MET A 47 -22.91 -2.63 -0.30
N MET A 48 -21.87 -3.25 -0.85
CA MET A 48 -21.98 -4.62 -1.33
C MET A 48 -20.66 -5.39 -1.16
N GLU A 49 -20.77 -6.62 -0.67
CA GLU A 49 -19.68 -7.59 -0.57
C GLU A 49 -19.71 -8.48 -1.81
N VAL A 50 -18.78 -8.32 -2.73
CA VAL A 50 -18.76 -9.07 -3.99
C VAL A 50 -17.56 -10.00 -4.08
N ALA A 51 -17.80 -11.25 -4.49
CA ALA A 51 -16.76 -12.28 -4.58
C ALA A 51 -15.65 -11.93 -5.59
N SER A 52 -15.99 -11.19 -6.66
CA SER A 52 -15.05 -10.73 -7.68
C SER A 52 -13.89 -9.92 -7.13
N GLU A 53 -14.10 -9.12 -6.07
CA GLU A 53 -13.04 -8.31 -5.45
C GLU A 53 -12.00 -9.17 -4.70
N SER A 54 -12.44 -10.27 -4.09
CA SER A 54 -11.53 -11.19 -3.41
C SER A 54 -10.83 -12.17 -4.37
N ARG A 55 -11.32 -12.26 -5.63
CA ARG A 55 -10.79 -13.15 -6.68
C ARG A 55 -10.07 -12.40 -7.80
N HIS A 56 -10.10 -11.09 -7.80
CA HIS A 56 -9.36 -10.26 -8.77
C HIS A 56 -7.87 -10.60 -8.77
N VAL A 57 -7.30 -10.73 -7.56
CA VAL A 57 -6.04 -11.41 -7.27
C VAL A 57 -6.28 -12.38 -6.11
N PRO A 58 -5.47 -13.46 -5.94
CA PRO A 58 -5.61 -14.37 -4.79
C PRO A 58 -5.47 -13.59 -3.48
N SER A 59 -6.61 -13.29 -2.81
CA SER A 59 -6.64 -12.41 -1.64
C SER A 59 -6.50 -13.19 -0.34
N HIS A 60 -5.61 -12.73 0.55
CA HIS A 60 -5.41 -13.31 1.87
C HIS A 60 -6.70 -13.28 2.70
N ARG A 61 -7.03 -14.38 3.40
CA ARG A 61 -8.25 -14.47 4.22
C ARG A 61 -8.38 -13.32 5.21
N GLN A 62 -7.29 -12.88 5.85
CA GLN A 62 -7.35 -11.75 6.78
C GLN A 62 -7.63 -10.42 6.08
N ARG A 63 -7.13 -10.21 4.83
CA ARG A 63 -7.45 -9.02 4.04
C ARG A 63 -8.94 -8.97 3.75
N THR A 64 -9.51 -10.03 3.21
CA THR A 64 -10.96 -10.11 2.92
C THR A 64 -11.79 -9.95 4.20
N ALA A 65 -11.44 -10.67 5.29
CA ALA A 65 -12.12 -10.53 6.57
C ALA A 65 -12.09 -9.10 7.12
N LEU A 66 -10.97 -8.39 6.99
CA LEU A 66 -10.81 -7.00 7.43
C LEU A 66 -11.73 -6.06 6.66
N PHE A 67 -11.70 -6.12 5.32
CA PHE A 67 -12.54 -5.25 4.48
C PHE A 67 -14.02 -5.49 4.76
N LEU A 68 -14.49 -6.72 4.70
CA LEU A 68 -15.90 -7.04 4.89
C LEU A 68 -16.38 -6.74 6.31
N SER A 69 -15.58 -7.01 7.34
CA SER A 69 -15.92 -6.66 8.72
C SER A 69 -16.05 -5.15 8.92
N ALA A 70 -15.10 -4.37 8.39
CA ALA A 70 -15.13 -2.92 8.48
C ALA A 70 -16.33 -2.33 7.71
N MET A 71 -16.67 -2.88 6.53
CA MET A 71 -17.87 -2.51 5.77
C MET A 71 -19.16 -2.73 6.55
N ARG A 72 -19.32 -3.91 7.19
CA ARG A 72 -20.52 -4.21 8.01
C ARG A 72 -20.64 -3.26 9.20
N HIS A 73 -19.53 -2.97 9.88
CA HIS A 73 -19.52 -2.00 10.98
C HIS A 73 -19.86 -0.59 10.51
N PHE A 74 -19.32 -0.16 9.38
CA PHE A 74 -19.62 1.14 8.79
C PHE A 74 -21.09 1.26 8.38
N ALA A 75 -21.65 0.26 7.73
CA ALA A 75 -23.08 0.20 7.39
C ALA A 75 -23.95 0.32 8.65
N ALA A 76 -23.62 -0.42 9.71
CA ALA A 76 -24.34 -0.31 10.98
C ALA A 76 -24.23 1.09 11.62
N GLN A 77 -23.10 1.79 11.45
CA GLN A 77 -22.96 3.18 11.89
C GLN A 77 -23.85 4.14 11.10
N LEU A 78 -23.95 3.96 9.77
CA LEU A 78 -24.85 4.76 8.93
C LEU A 78 -26.33 4.55 9.33
N VAL A 79 -26.74 3.30 9.56
CA VAL A 79 -28.11 2.98 10.02
C VAL A 79 -28.41 3.65 11.37
N ARG A 80 -27.47 3.62 12.34
CA ARG A 80 -27.63 4.35 13.62
C ARG A 80 -27.79 5.85 13.44
N ARG A 81 -27.26 6.41 12.34
CA ARG A 81 -27.43 7.83 11.96
C ARG A 81 -28.69 8.08 11.12
N GLN A 82 -29.59 7.10 11.04
CA GLN A 82 -30.83 7.16 10.27
C GLN A 82 -30.64 7.32 8.75
N VAL A 83 -29.47 6.95 8.22
CA VAL A 83 -29.21 6.87 6.79
C VAL A 83 -29.87 5.59 6.24
N ARG A 84 -30.55 5.68 5.10
CA ARG A 84 -31.08 4.51 4.38
C ARG A 84 -29.91 3.73 3.76
N VAL A 85 -29.70 2.49 4.18
CA VAL A 85 -28.61 1.64 3.68
C VAL A 85 -29.21 0.38 3.04
N LYS A 86 -28.87 0.15 1.77
CA LYS A 86 -29.02 -1.15 1.11
C LYS A 86 -27.66 -1.86 1.19
N TYR A 87 -27.60 -2.90 2.00
CA TYR A 87 -26.40 -3.71 2.16
C TYR A 87 -26.58 -5.07 1.52
N VAL A 88 -25.65 -5.48 0.65
CA VAL A 88 -25.62 -6.80 0.01
C VAL A 88 -24.50 -7.60 0.66
N ALA A 89 -24.83 -8.59 1.46
CA ALA A 89 -23.87 -9.46 2.13
C ALA A 89 -23.24 -10.47 1.16
N LEU A 90 -22.04 -10.96 1.47
CA LEU A 90 -21.32 -11.95 0.65
C LEU A 90 -22.12 -13.25 0.44
N ASP A 91 -22.83 -13.68 1.47
CA ASP A 91 -23.64 -14.91 1.50
C ASP A 91 -25.14 -14.66 1.27
N ASP A 92 -25.52 -13.47 0.79
CA ASP A 92 -26.88 -13.20 0.32
C ASP A 92 -27.17 -14.07 -0.91
N PRO A 93 -28.23 -14.87 -0.91
CA PRO A 93 -28.59 -15.73 -2.06
C PRO A 93 -28.79 -14.97 -3.37
N GLU A 94 -29.17 -13.70 -3.30
CA GLU A 94 -29.37 -12.84 -4.47
C GLU A 94 -28.11 -12.07 -4.89
N ASN A 95 -27.00 -12.22 -4.18
CA ASN A 95 -25.76 -11.55 -4.51
C ASN A 95 -25.17 -12.08 -5.81
N THR A 96 -25.04 -11.22 -6.80
CA THR A 96 -24.55 -11.56 -8.15
C THR A 96 -23.03 -11.71 -8.22
N GLY A 97 -22.32 -11.36 -7.15
CA GLY A 97 -20.87 -11.51 -7.01
C GLY A 97 -20.01 -10.44 -7.70
N ALA A 98 -20.60 -9.42 -8.33
CA ALA A 98 -19.87 -8.35 -9.00
C ALA A 98 -20.49 -6.96 -8.75
N PHE A 99 -19.66 -5.91 -8.67
CA PHE A 99 -20.11 -4.53 -8.46
C PHE A 99 -21.08 -4.06 -9.55
N GLU A 100 -20.74 -4.29 -10.81
CA GLU A 100 -21.47 -3.80 -11.96
C GLU A 100 -22.93 -4.29 -11.95
N THR A 101 -23.12 -5.58 -11.72
CA THR A 101 -24.44 -6.21 -11.68
C THR A 101 -25.24 -5.81 -10.43
N GLU A 102 -24.59 -5.68 -9.26
CA GLU A 102 -25.26 -5.23 -8.04
C GLU A 102 -25.71 -3.77 -8.11
N ILE A 103 -24.90 -2.89 -8.68
CA ILE A 103 -25.28 -1.48 -8.87
C ILE A 103 -26.44 -1.39 -9.88
N ALA A 104 -26.38 -2.13 -11.00
CA ALA A 104 -27.46 -2.16 -11.98
C ALA A 104 -28.76 -2.70 -11.37
N ARG A 105 -28.71 -3.75 -10.54
CA ARG A 105 -29.86 -4.29 -9.79
C ARG A 105 -30.45 -3.26 -8.83
N ALA A 106 -29.60 -2.51 -8.13
CA ALA A 106 -30.06 -1.44 -7.24
C ALA A 106 -30.70 -0.27 -8.01
N VAL A 107 -30.13 0.11 -9.16
CA VAL A 107 -30.70 1.12 -10.07
C VAL A 107 -32.10 0.70 -10.56
N ALA A 108 -32.25 -0.54 -11.03
CA ALA A 108 -33.53 -1.04 -11.50
C ALA A 108 -34.61 -1.04 -10.40
N ALA A 109 -34.25 -1.40 -9.18
CA ALA A 109 -35.17 -1.46 -8.03
C ALA A 109 -35.53 -0.09 -7.46
N LEU A 110 -34.55 0.83 -7.34
CA LEU A 110 -34.71 2.11 -6.65
C LEU A 110 -35.00 3.28 -7.58
N ARG A 111 -34.70 3.14 -8.87
CA ARG A 111 -34.90 4.17 -9.92
C ARG A 111 -34.34 5.53 -9.49
N PRO A 112 -33.07 5.61 -9.07
CA PRO A 112 -32.48 6.85 -8.61
C PRO A 112 -32.33 7.84 -9.76
N SER A 113 -32.37 9.14 -9.42
CA SER A 113 -32.10 10.20 -10.40
C SER A 113 -30.64 10.32 -10.78
N GLN A 114 -29.74 9.84 -9.91
CA GLN A 114 -28.29 9.94 -10.06
C GLN A 114 -27.59 8.88 -9.21
N ILE A 115 -26.50 8.33 -9.73
CA ILE A 115 -25.51 7.57 -8.96
C ILE A 115 -24.45 8.57 -8.49
N VAL A 116 -24.10 8.54 -7.19
CA VAL A 116 -23.04 9.39 -6.61
C VAL A 116 -22.06 8.50 -5.87
N CYS A 117 -20.77 8.70 -6.08
CA CYS A 117 -19.70 8.00 -5.34
C CYS A 117 -18.52 8.94 -5.04
N THR A 118 -17.70 8.58 -4.06
CA THR A 118 -16.38 9.18 -3.89
C THR A 118 -15.44 8.64 -4.98
N HIS A 119 -14.47 9.42 -5.42
CA HIS A 119 -13.47 9.00 -6.41
C HIS A 119 -12.85 7.67 -5.95
N PRO A 120 -12.96 6.59 -6.76
CA PRO A 120 -12.48 5.26 -6.36
C PRO A 120 -10.95 5.22 -6.26
N GLY A 121 -10.43 4.26 -5.50
CA GLY A 121 -8.97 4.06 -5.36
C GLY A 121 -8.31 3.37 -6.54
N GLU A 122 -9.07 2.86 -7.52
CA GLU A 122 -8.56 2.04 -8.63
C GLU A 122 -9.14 2.45 -9.98
N TRP A 123 -8.29 2.49 -11.03
CA TRP A 123 -8.76 2.75 -12.42
C TRP A 123 -9.81 1.75 -12.87
N ARG A 124 -9.63 0.48 -12.50
CA ARG A 124 -10.55 -0.61 -12.83
C ARG A 124 -11.97 -0.33 -12.32
N VAL A 125 -12.05 0.16 -11.09
CA VAL A 125 -13.33 0.51 -10.46
C VAL A 125 -13.92 1.76 -11.07
N LEU A 126 -13.09 2.77 -11.40
CA LEU A 126 -13.54 3.97 -12.12
C LEU A 126 -14.16 3.59 -13.48
N ALA A 127 -13.46 2.81 -14.28
CA ALA A 127 -13.94 2.35 -15.57
C ALA A 127 -15.22 1.49 -15.46
N MET A 128 -15.35 0.69 -14.40
CA MET A 128 -16.57 -0.08 -14.11
C MET A 128 -17.76 0.84 -13.82
N LEU A 129 -17.58 1.88 -13.00
CA LEU A 129 -18.63 2.86 -12.69
C LEU A 129 -19.09 3.62 -13.95
N GLU A 130 -18.17 3.94 -14.86
CA GLU A 130 -18.49 4.55 -16.15
C GLU A 130 -19.33 3.60 -17.02
N ARG A 131 -18.99 2.30 -17.08
CA ARG A 131 -19.82 1.30 -17.79
C ARG A 131 -21.22 1.17 -17.18
N VAL A 132 -21.33 1.21 -15.86
CA VAL A 132 -22.65 1.21 -15.19
C VAL A 132 -23.47 2.44 -15.59
N ARG A 133 -22.89 3.64 -15.62
CA ARG A 133 -23.55 4.84 -16.15
C ARG A 133 -24.07 4.61 -17.56
N ASP A 134 -23.22 4.10 -18.43
CA ASP A 134 -23.55 3.94 -19.86
C ASP A 134 -24.62 2.86 -20.08
N SER A 135 -24.58 1.77 -19.33
CA SER A 135 -25.54 0.66 -19.45
C SER A 135 -26.90 0.96 -18.81
N THR A 136 -26.93 1.75 -17.72
CA THR A 136 -28.16 2.09 -17.01
C THR A 136 -28.80 3.38 -17.49
N GLY A 137 -28.08 4.24 -18.17
CA GLY A 137 -28.50 5.59 -18.55
C GLY A 137 -28.67 6.56 -17.37
N VAL A 138 -28.31 6.17 -16.14
CA VAL A 138 -28.42 7.01 -14.94
C VAL A 138 -27.16 7.86 -14.80
N PRO A 139 -27.27 9.21 -14.64
CA PRO A 139 -26.12 10.07 -14.49
C PRO A 139 -25.22 9.66 -13.33
N LEU A 140 -23.89 9.67 -13.53
CA LEU A 140 -22.87 9.40 -12.52
C LEU A 140 -22.20 10.70 -12.09
N SER A 141 -22.11 10.93 -10.78
CA SER A 141 -21.32 12.01 -10.18
C SER A 141 -20.24 11.43 -9.29
N ILE A 142 -19.00 11.79 -9.56
CA ILE A 142 -17.83 11.36 -8.77
C ILE A 142 -17.34 12.55 -7.94
N LEU A 143 -17.42 12.42 -6.61
CA LEU A 143 -16.97 13.44 -5.67
C LEU A 143 -15.48 13.28 -5.36
N PRO A 144 -14.74 14.37 -5.06
CA PRO A 144 -13.35 14.28 -4.65
C PRO A 144 -13.15 13.38 -3.43
N ASP A 145 -12.03 12.66 -3.41
CA ASP A 145 -11.58 11.95 -2.21
C ASP A 145 -10.74 12.87 -1.32
N GLU A 146 -11.38 13.50 -0.35
CA GLU A 146 -10.76 14.45 0.59
C GLU A 146 -9.85 13.79 1.64
N HIS A 147 -9.76 12.47 1.64
CA HIS A 147 -8.88 11.74 2.54
C HIS A 147 -7.40 11.90 2.17
N PHE A 148 -7.10 12.23 0.92
CA PHE A 148 -5.76 12.60 0.49
C PHE A 148 -5.48 14.08 0.75
N ILE A 149 -4.22 14.39 1.08
CA ILE A 149 -3.76 15.76 1.34
C ILE A 149 -3.50 16.48 0.03
N ALA A 150 -3.00 15.76 -0.97
CA ALA A 150 -2.80 16.24 -2.33
C ALA A 150 -3.80 15.56 -3.28
N ALA A 151 -4.62 16.34 -3.97
CA ALA A 151 -5.48 15.84 -5.01
C ALA A 151 -4.67 15.37 -6.24
N PRO A 152 -5.17 14.44 -7.07
CA PRO A 152 -4.46 13.97 -8.26
C PRO A 152 -4.07 15.08 -9.24
N ASP A 153 -4.93 16.08 -9.46
CA ASP A 153 -4.66 17.25 -10.30
C ASP A 153 -3.60 18.18 -9.71
N GLU A 154 -3.54 18.33 -8.40
CA GLU A 154 -2.45 19.05 -7.72
C GLU A 154 -1.10 18.35 -7.93
N PHE A 155 -1.08 17.02 -7.84
CA PHE A 155 0.12 16.25 -8.12
C PHE A 155 0.52 16.36 -9.60
N ALA A 156 -0.44 16.27 -10.52
CA ALA A 156 -0.20 16.41 -11.95
C ALA A 156 0.37 17.81 -12.28
N ALA A 157 -0.17 18.87 -11.67
CA ALA A 157 0.35 20.23 -11.80
C ALA A 157 1.77 20.36 -11.26
N TRP A 158 2.07 19.71 -10.12
CA TRP A 158 3.43 19.67 -9.56
C TRP A 158 4.40 18.89 -10.46
N ALA A 159 3.94 17.80 -11.07
CA ALA A 159 4.75 16.93 -11.93
C ALA A 159 5.02 17.55 -13.32
N LYS A 160 4.15 18.45 -13.78
CA LYS A 160 4.26 19.13 -15.06
C LYS A 160 5.63 19.81 -15.19
N ASP A 161 6.23 19.71 -16.35
CA ASP A 161 7.53 20.30 -16.71
C ASP A 161 8.73 19.80 -15.88
N ARG A 162 8.55 18.78 -15.03
CA ARG A 162 9.63 18.15 -14.28
C ARG A 162 10.22 16.97 -15.03
N THR A 163 11.52 17.00 -15.23
CA THR A 163 12.26 15.88 -15.83
C THR A 163 12.47 14.72 -14.84
N SER A 164 12.43 15.00 -13.54
CA SER A 164 12.59 14.02 -12.47
C SER A 164 11.55 14.23 -11.38
N LEU A 165 10.77 13.19 -11.09
CA LEU A 165 9.84 13.17 -9.97
C LEU A 165 10.54 12.55 -8.77
N THR A 166 11.02 13.39 -7.87
CA THR A 166 11.69 12.94 -6.64
C THR A 166 10.78 13.20 -5.44
N MET A 167 10.41 12.16 -4.71
CA MET A 167 9.52 12.23 -3.55
C MET A 167 9.96 13.29 -2.54
N GLU A 168 11.24 13.42 -2.28
CA GLU A 168 11.78 14.44 -1.37
C GLU A 168 11.34 15.88 -1.71
N PHE A 169 11.31 16.25 -3.00
CA PHE A 169 10.88 17.61 -3.39
C PHE A 169 9.36 17.79 -3.25
N PHE A 170 8.60 16.75 -3.53
CA PHE A 170 7.16 16.74 -3.28
C PHE A 170 6.85 16.85 -1.79
N TYR A 171 7.53 16.06 -0.96
CA TYR A 171 7.43 16.10 0.50
C TYR A 171 7.70 17.48 1.09
N ARG A 172 8.75 18.17 0.63
CA ARG A 172 9.05 19.55 1.05
C ARG A 172 7.93 20.51 0.71
N GLN A 173 7.28 20.34 -0.44
CA GLN A 173 6.09 21.12 -0.78
C GLN A 173 4.93 20.80 0.15
N GLN A 174 4.67 19.52 0.44
CA GLN A 174 3.59 19.12 1.35
C GLN A 174 3.84 19.63 2.78
N ARG A 175 5.08 19.61 3.28
CA ARG A 175 5.43 20.24 4.57
C ARG A 175 5.09 21.72 4.61
N ARG A 176 5.43 22.47 3.56
CA ARG A 176 5.09 23.91 3.47
C ARG A 176 3.57 24.14 3.40
N LYS A 177 2.86 23.31 2.65
CA LYS A 177 1.40 23.38 2.50
C LYS A 177 0.68 23.11 3.83
N THR A 178 1.10 22.09 4.56
CA THR A 178 0.45 21.67 5.82
C THR A 178 0.96 22.42 7.05
N GLY A 179 2.16 23.00 6.99
CA GLY A 179 2.84 23.56 8.15
C GLY A 179 3.44 22.50 9.10
N TYR A 180 3.39 21.21 8.72
CA TYR A 180 3.86 20.13 9.61
C TYR A 180 5.37 20.15 9.75
N LEU A 181 5.83 20.21 11.03
CA LEU A 181 7.25 20.33 11.41
C LEU A 181 7.95 21.50 10.71
N MET A 182 7.26 22.62 10.56
CA MET A 182 7.81 23.86 10.02
C MET A 182 7.85 24.94 11.10
N ASP A 183 8.92 25.74 11.09
CA ASP A 183 9.06 26.96 11.86
C ASP A 183 8.77 28.16 10.95
N GLY A 184 7.90 29.06 11.41
CA GLY A 184 7.42 30.22 10.63
C GLY A 184 6.34 29.84 9.62
N THR A 185 5.98 30.81 8.77
CA THR A 185 4.91 30.71 7.80
C THR A 185 5.36 31.22 6.40
N GLY A 186 4.67 30.79 5.35
CA GLY A 186 4.90 31.26 3.99
C GLY A 186 6.24 30.80 3.40
N LYS A 187 6.84 31.65 2.55
CA LYS A 187 8.06 31.32 1.81
C LYS A 187 9.32 31.27 2.67
N SER A 188 9.34 31.94 3.81
CA SER A 188 10.44 31.97 4.78
C SER A 188 10.40 30.82 5.78
N ALA A 189 9.36 29.99 5.77
CA ALA A 189 9.26 28.85 6.66
C ALA A 189 10.40 27.86 6.45
N THR A 190 11.06 27.46 7.54
CA THR A 190 12.16 26.50 7.57
C THR A 190 11.73 25.21 8.25
N PRO A 191 12.35 24.07 7.93
CA PRO A 191 12.04 22.84 8.64
C PRO A 191 12.53 22.88 10.09
N VAL A 192 11.70 22.38 11.01
CA VAL A 192 12.09 22.21 12.42
C VAL A 192 13.36 21.38 12.49
N GLY A 193 14.35 21.82 13.28
CA GLY A 193 15.66 21.18 13.39
C GLY A 193 16.60 21.47 12.22
N GLY A 194 16.25 22.38 11.30
CA GLY A 194 17.11 22.83 10.19
C GLY A 194 17.22 21.86 9.00
N GLU A 195 16.78 20.60 9.15
CA GLU A 195 16.90 19.57 8.12
C GLU A 195 15.52 19.14 7.57
N TRP A 196 15.51 18.82 6.27
CA TRP A 196 14.28 18.35 5.62
C TRP A 196 13.95 16.89 5.93
N ASN A 197 14.95 16.06 6.21
CA ASN A 197 14.78 14.67 6.63
C ASN A 197 15.97 14.20 7.49
N PHE A 198 15.75 13.14 8.25
CA PHE A 198 16.72 12.52 9.15
C PHE A 198 17.06 11.07 8.75
N ASP A 199 16.93 10.70 7.48
CA ASP A 199 17.20 9.34 6.95
C ASP A 199 18.56 8.75 7.37
N LYS A 200 19.56 9.60 7.53
CA LYS A 200 20.92 9.14 7.91
C LYS A 200 20.97 8.58 9.33
N GLU A 201 20.06 9.03 10.19
CA GLU A 201 19.96 8.64 11.60
C GLU A 201 19.06 7.41 11.79
N ASN A 202 18.30 7.03 10.75
CA ASN A 202 17.22 6.06 10.81
C ASN A 202 17.56 4.68 10.19
N ARG A 203 18.83 4.23 10.29
CA ARG A 203 19.31 2.98 9.67
C ARG A 203 20.15 2.13 10.64
N LEU A 204 19.75 2.13 11.91
CA LEU A 204 20.49 1.39 12.93
C LEU A 204 20.11 -0.10 12.91
N PRO A 205 21.07 -1.01 12.86
CA PRO A 205 20.83 -2.42 13.12
C PRO A 205 20.73 -2.68 14.62
N PHE A 206 20.12 -3.80 15.01
CA PHE A 206 20.24 -4.31 16.38
C PHE A 206 21.60 -4.99 16.58
N GLY A 207 22.13 -4.90 17.81
CA GLY A 207 23.28 -5.70 18.21
C GLY A 207 22.92 -7.20 18.33
N LYS A 208 23.91 -8.05 18.67
CA LYS A 208 23.75 -9.51 18.82
C LYS A 208 22.61 -9.92 19.80
N GLN A 209 22.28 -9.04 20.73
CA GLN A 209 21.27 -9.28 21.76
C GLN A 209 19.83 -8.91 21.30
N GLY A 210 19.68 -8.39 20.07
CA GLY A 210 18.40 -7.96 19.52
C GLY A 210 17.86 -6.65 20.09
N PRO A 211 16.58 -6.36 19.85
CA PRO A 211 15.95 -5.14 20.33
C PRO A 211 15.84 -5.13 21.85
N ARG A 212 16.40 -4.09 22.49
CA ARG A 212 16.32 -3.88 23.94
C ARG A 212 15.98 -2.42 24.25
N PRO A 213 14.97 -2.16 25.13
CA PRO A 213 14.02 -3.15 25.64
C PRO A 213 13.22 -3.80 24.51
N ARG A 214 12.59 -4.94 24.78
CA ARG A 214 11.72 -5.62 23.81
C ARG A 214 10.63 -4.65 23.32
N PRO A 215 10.34 -4.59 22.00
CA PRO A 215 9.27 -3.74 21.50
C PRO A 215 7.92 -4.07 22.12
N HIS A 216 7.14 -3.03 22.43
CA HIS A 216 5.75 -3.23 22.86
C HIS A 216 4.94 -3.77 21.66
N PRO A 217 4.25 -4.92 21.78
CA PRO A 217 3.47 -5.45 20.68
C PRO A 217 2.27 -4.54 20.37
N PRO A 218 1.81 -4.45 19.10
CA PRO A 218 0.61 -3.72 18.76
C PRO A 218 -0.63 -4.27 19.48
N LEU A 219 -1.61 -3.39 19.74
CA LEU A 219 -2.91 -3.82 20.25
C LEU A 219 -3.54 -4.88 19.33
N ARG A 220 -4.17 -5.84 19.95
CA ARG A 220 -4.88 -6.92 19.26
C ARG A 220 -6.37 -6.83 19.54
N PHE A 221 -7.16 -6.80 18.49
CA PHE A 221 -8.63 -6.70 18.55
C PHE A 221 -9.24 -8.07 18.29
N ARG A 222 -9.84 -8.65 19.31
CA ARG A 222 -10.52 -9.96 19.17
C ARG A 222 -11.71 -9.83 18.21
N PRO A 223 -11.91 -10.79 17.28
CA PRO A 223 -13.08 -10.80 16.42
C PRO A 223 -14.38 -10.75 17.24
N ASP A 224 -15.20 -9.76 16.96
CA ASP A 224 -16.55 -9.64 17.52
C ASP A 224 -17.57 -10.52 16.77
N THR A 225 -18.84 -10.40 17.09
CA THR A 225 -19.90 -11.18 16.46
C THR A 225 -19.99 -10.92 14.96
N THR A 226 -19.85 -9.65 14.53
CA THR A 226 -19.86 -9.24 13.12
C THR A 226 -18.69 -9.85 12.36
N THR A 227 -17.48 -9.74 12.90
CA THR A 227 -16.28 -10.30 12.28
C THR A 227 -16.34 -11.83 12.20
N ARG A 228 -16.85 -12.52 13.24
CA ARG A 228 -17.03 -13.98 13.21
C ARG A 228 -18.06 -14.39 12.13
N ALA A 229 -19.15 -13.65 11.97
CA ALA A 229 -20.13 -13.90 10.90
C ALA A 229 -19.51 -13.72 9.50
N VAL A 230 -18.66 -12.71 9.30
CA VAL A 230 -17.90 -12.53 8.05
C VAL A 230 -17.00 -13.73 7.77
N VAL A 231 -16.20 -14.16 8.76
CA VAL A 231 -15.30 -15.32 8.60
C VAL A 231 -16.09 -16.59 8.24
N ALA A 232 -17.25 -16.81 8.88
CA ALA A 232 -18.12 -17.93 8.56
C ALA A 232 -18.73 -17.85 7.14
N ALA A 233 -19.13 -16.67 6.69
CA ALA A 233 -19.60 -16.45 5.32
C ALA A 233 -18.48 -16.73 4.30
N MET A 234 -17.28 -16.20 4.54
CA MET A 234 -16.11 -16.44 3.68
C MET A 234 -15.75 -17.93 3.59
N ALA A 235 -15.84 -18.69 4.68
CA ALA A 235 -15.56 -20.12 4.67
C ALA A 235 -16.51 -20.91 3.74
N ARG A 236 -17.75 -20.42 3.55
CA ARG A 236 -18.75 -21.03 2.65
C ARG A 236 -18.58 -20.57 1.20
N THR A 237 -18.35 -19.27 0.98
CA THR A 237 -18.42 -18.66 -0.36
C THR A 237 -17.05 -18.49 -1.03
N LEU A 238 -15.97 -18.44 -0.26
CA LEU A 238 -14.60 -18.21 -0.71
C LEU A 238 -13.61 -19.18 -0.02
N PRO A 239 -13.84 -20.51 -0.08
CA PRO A 239 -13.02 -21.50 0.64
C PRO A 239 -11.58 -21.60 0.12
N ASP A 240 -11.33 -21.14 -1.11
CA ASP A 240 -10.09 -21.20 -1.87
C ASP A 240 -9.10 -20.07 -1.57
N LEU A 241 -9.47 -19.08 -0.74
CA LEU A 241 -8.58 -17.96 -0.42
C LEU A 241 -7.33 -18.41 0.37
N PRO A 242 -6.13 -17.86 0.03
CA PRO A 242 -4.88 -18.19 0.70
C PRO A 242 -4.77 -17.57 2.10
N GLY A 243 -3.81 -18.08 2.87
CA GLY A 243 -3.44 -17.57 4.20
C GLY A 243 -4.34 -18.04 5.34
N ALA A 244 -3.89 -17.81 6.57
CA ALA A 244 -4.61 -18.17 7.79
C ALA A 244 -5.48 -17.00 8.28
N VAL A 245 -6.62 -17.32 8.94
CA VAL A 245 -7.53 -16.32 9.53
C VAL A 245 -7.59 -16.40 11.05
N ASP A 246 -7.12 -17.49 11.65
CA ASP A 246 -7.25 -17.75 13.10
C ASP A 246 -6.55 -16.71 13.98
N SER A 247 -5.47 -16.11 13.46
CA SER A 247 -4.71 -15.06 14.15
C SER A 247 -5.28 -13.67 13.95
N PHE A 248 -6.43 -13.49 13.27
CA PHE A 248 -7.02 -12.20 12.97
C PHE A 248 -7.18 -11.33 14.23
N ALA A 249 -6.64 -10.12 14.15
CA ALA A 249 -6.67 -9.18 15.28
C ALA A 249 -6.55 -7.71 14.82
N TRP A 250 -6.98 -7.41 13.61
CA TRP A 250 -6.92 -6.08 13.01
C TRP A 250 -8.08 -5.20 13.48
N PRO A 251 -7.89 -3.86 13.56
CA PRO A 251 -8.97 -2.94 13.85
C PRO A 251 -9.98 -2.92 12.68
N VAL A 252 -11.25 -3.09 12.99
CA VAL A 252 -12.38 -3.10 12.02
C VAL A 252 -13.33 -1.93 12.22
N THR A 253 -13.11 -1.10 13.23
CA THR A 253 -13.88 0.12 13.48
C THR A 253 -12.97 1.33 13.67
N ARG A 254 -13.53 2.54 13.53
CA ARG A 254 -12.78 3.77 13.77
C ARG A 254 -12.27 3.87 15.20
N GLU A 255 -13.05 3.46 16.18
CA GLU A 255 -12.67 3.47 17.59
C GLU A 255 -11.46 2.58 17.85
N GLN A 256 -11.46 1.37 17.26
CA GLN A 256 -10.32 0.46 17.35
C GLN A 256 -9.09 1.02 16.62
N ALA A 257 -9.28 1.64 15.46
CA ALA A 257 -8.21 2.27 14.71
C ALA A 257 -7.57 3.45 15.47
N LEU A 258 -8.38 4.27 16.16
CA LEU A 258 -7.88 5.33 17.03
C LEU A 258 -7.11 4.79 18.24
N ALA A 259 -7.59 3.71 18.86
CA ALA A 259 -6.87 3.04 19.94
C ALA A 259 -5.52 2.47 19.46
N ALA A 260 -5.46 1.92 18.25
CA ALA A 260 -4.22 1.45 17.65
C ALA A 260 -3.23 2.60 17.34
N LEU A 261 -3.73 3.77 16.94
CA LEU A 261 -2.93 4.97 16.74
C LEU A 261 -2.34 5.46 18.07
N ASP A 262 -3.15 5.54 19.14
CA ASP A 262 -2.70 5.98 20.47
C ASP A 262 -1.67 5.00 21.06
N ASP A 263 -1.87 3.70 20.88
CA ASP A 263 -0.90 2.66 21.28
C ASP A 263 0.44 2.80 20.55
N PHE A 264 0.42 3.01 19.23
CA PHE A 264 1.63 3.25 18.46
C PHE A 264 2.39 4.48 18.94
N ILE A 265 1.69 5.59 19.07
CA ILE A 265 2.28 6.89 19.47
C ILE A 265 2.90 6.78 20.86
N THR A 266 2.23 6.10 21.79
CA THR A 266 2.67 5.98 23.18
C THR A 266 3.87 5.05 23.32
N HIS A 267 3.88 3.92 22.62
CA HIS A 267 4.81 2.83 22.94
C HIS A 267 5.90 2.59 21.88
N ARG A 268 5.70 2.98 20.62
CA ARG A 268 6.62 2.62 19.53
C ARG A 268 7.17 3.80 18.76
N LEU A 269 6.45 4.90 18.63
CA LEU A 269 6.84 6.07 17.81
C LEU A 269 8.26 6.57 18.15
N ALA A 270 8.60 6.67 19.43
CA ALA A 270 9.90 7.20 19.85
C ALA A 270 11.11 6.42 19.29
N ARG A 271 10.94 5.14 18.98
CA ARG A 271 11.98 4.25 18.41
C ARG A 271 11.73 3.89 16.96
N PHE A 272 10.66 4.34 16.37
CA PHE A 272 10.31 4.04 14.97
C PHE A 272 11.44 4.48 14.04
N GLY A 273 11.87 5.75 14.09
CA GLY A 273 12.88 6.30 13.18
C GLY A 273 14.19 5.49 13.19
N PRO A 274 14.92 5.44 14.30
CA PRO A 274 16.24 4.79 14.34
C PRO A 274 16.25 3.36 13.82
N PHE A 275 15.17 2.58 14.01
CA PHE A 275 15.10 1.15 13.71
C PHE A 275 14.09 0.80 12.60
N GLU A 276 13.68 1.77 11.78
CA GLU A 276 12.69 1.52 10.70
C GLU A 276 13.19 0.50 9.66
N ASP A 277 14.52 0.37 9.48
CA ASP A 277 15.15 -0.57 8.56
C ASP A 277 15.55 -1.91 9.21
N ALA A 278 15.37 -2.08 10.52
CA ALA A 278 15.79 -3.29 11.22
C ALA A 278 14.75 -4.43 11.10
N MET A 279 15.21 -5.67 11.17
CA MET A 279 14.38 -6.88 11.14
C MET A 279 14.85 -7.84 12.25
N TRP A 280 13.91 -8.61 12.84
CA TRP A 280 14.24 -9.59 13.87
C TRP A 280 13.25 -10.75 13.86
N THR A 281 13.75 -11.99 13.95
CA THR A 281 12.95 -13.21 13.74
C THR A 281 11.73 -13.32 14.67
N SER A 282 11.83 -12.98 15.94
CA SER A 282 10.74 -13.10 16.91
C SER A 282 9.91 -11.84 17.11
N GLU A 283 10.20 -10.77 16.36
CA GLU A 283 9.56 -9.46 16.52
C GLU A 283 9.02 -8.98 15.17
N PRO A 284 7.87 -9.50 14.71
CA PRO A 284 7.36 -9.28 13.36
C PRO A 284 6.97 -7.84 13.06
N THR A 285 6.66 -7.05 14.08
CA THR A 285 6.25 -5.66 13.94
C THR A 285 7.30 -4.66 14.39
N LEU A 286 8.19 -5.04 15.30
CA LEU A 286 9.18 -4.14 15.91
C LEU A 286 8.53 -2.81 16.35
N TYR A 287 9.02 -1.68 15.82
CA TYR A 287 8.50 -0.35 16.14
C TYR A 287 7.57 0.22 15.06
N HIS A 288 7.17 -0.60 14.06
CA HIS A 288 6.25 -0.13 13.01
C HIS A 288 4.84 0.12 13.53
N SER A 289 4.13 1.05 12.87
CA SER A 289 2.83 1.53 13.34
C SER A 289 1.69 0.53 13.18
N THR A 290 1.72 -0.31 12.15
CA THR A 290 0.62 -1.20 11.73
C THR A 290 -0.69 -0.48 11.36
N LEU A 291 -0.63 0.82 11.02
CA LEU A 291 -1.80 1.67 10.74
C LEU A 291 -2.22 1.71 9.27
N SER A 292 -1.42 1.13 8.36
CA SER A 292 -1.64 1.25 6.92
C SER A 292 -3.00 0.73 6.47
N SER A 293 -3.48 -0.39 7.02
CA SER A 293 -4.81 -0.93 6.70
C SER A 293 -5.92 0.03 7.14
N SER A 294 -5.83 0.61 8.34
CA SER A 294 -6.81 1.60 8.83
C SER A 294 -6.82 2.90 8.03
N LEU A 295 -5.65 3.34 7.54
CA LEU A 295 -5.54 4.48 6.63
C LEU A 295 -6.13 4.17 5.25
N ASN A 296 -5.90 2.96 4.71
CA ASN A 296 -6.38 2.57 3.39
C ASN A 296 -7.89 2.29 3.37
N LEU A 297 -8.45 1.79 4.47
CA LEU A 297 -9.91 1.68 4.66
C LEU A 297 -10.58 3.03 5.01
N LYS A 298 -9.77 4.07 5.28
CA LYS A 298 -10.20 5.41 5.71
C LYS A 298 -10.85 5.46 7.10
N LEU A 299 -10.58 4.46 7.95
CA LEU A 299 -10.95 4.48 9.37
C LEU A 299 -10.14 5.52 10.15
N LEU A 300 -8.92 5.84 9.72
CA LEU A 300 -8.07 6.93 10.23
C LEU A 300 -7.88 7.99 9.17
N ASN A 301 -7.87 9.27 9.58
CA ASN A 301 -7.49 10.37 8.70
C ASN A 301 -5.96 10.57 8.76
N PRO A 302 -5.25 10.72 7.62
CA PRO A 302 -3.81 10.94 7.60
C PRO A 302 -3.39 12.22 8.34
N ARG A 303 -4.22 13.27 8.34
CA ARG A 303 -3.95 14.51 9.08
C ARG A 303 -3.94 14.28 10.58
N GLU A 304 -4.93 13.56 11.12
CA GLU A 304 -4.97 13.27 12.56
C GLU A 304 -3.78 12.42 13.03
N CYS A 305 -3.30 11.49 12.19
CA CYS A 305 -2.12 10.70 12.50
C CYS A 305 -0.86 11.57 12.60
N CYS A 306 -0.67 12.48 11.64
CA CYS A 306 0.46 13.42 11.66
C CYS A 306 0.37 14.38 12.85
N GLU A 307 -0.79 14.97 13.09
CA GLU A 307 -1.01 15.96 14.14
C GLU A 307 -0.78 15.38 15.53
N ARG A 308 -1.28 14.17 15.82
CA ARG A 308 -1.01 13.47 17.09
C ARG A 308 0.48 13.18 17.29
N ALA A 309 1.18 12.71 16.26
CA ALA A 309 2.62 12.49 16.34
C ALA A 309 3.40 13.80 16.60
N ILE A 310 3.02 14.89 15.93
CA ILE A 310 3.62 16.23 16.13
C ILE A 310 3.33 16.77 17.53
N GLN A 311 2.13 16.54 18.08
CA GLN A 311 1.80 16.94 19.46
C GLN A 311 2.71 16.25 20.48
N VAL A 312 2.99 14.97 20.30
CA VAL A 312 3.87 14.20 21.19
C VAL A 312 5.32 14.67 21.10
N PHE A 313 5.80 15.04 19.89
CA PHE A 313 7.09 15.70 19.70
C PHE A 313 7.15 17.05 20.44
N ARG A 314 6.16 17.91 20.24
CA ARG A 314 6.09 19.21 20.91
C ARG A 314 6.04 19.10 22.44
N ALA A 315 5.48 18.02 22.95
CA ALA A 315 5.48 17.69 24.38
C ALA A 315 6.79 17.06 24.88
N GLY A 316 7.82 16.94 24.04
CA GLY A 316 9.13 16.35 24.38
C GLY A 316 9.13 14.84 24.64
N LYS A 317 8.06 14.12 24.21
CA LYS A 317 7.88 12.68 24.46
C LYS A 317 8.36 11.77 23.33
N ALA A 318 8.65 12.33 22.15
CA ALA A 318 9.22 11.60 21.03
C ALA A 318 10.29 12.45 20.33
N PRO A 319 11.40 11.86 19.84
CA PRO A 319 12.47 12.60 19.17
C PRO A 319 12.06 13.01 17.75
N LEU A 320 12.61 14.13 17.27
CA LEU A 320 12.28 14.72 15.99
C LEU A 320 12.47 13.75 14.82
N GLN A 321 13.60 13.01 14.79
CA GLN A 321 13.90 12.08 13.70
C GLN A 321 12.84 10.97 13.55
N SER A 322 12.24 10.50 14.64
CA SER A 322 11.16 9.49 14.58
C SER A 322 9.83 10.07 14.11
N VAL A 323 9.50 11.28 14.59
CA VAL A 323 8.25 11.96 14.21
C VAL A 323 8.32 12.43 12.76
N GLU A 324 9.45 12.99 12.34
CA GLU A 324 9.68 13.39 10.95
C GLU A 324 9.59 12.17 10.01
N ALA A 325 10.27 11.06 10.36
CA ALA A 325 10.19 9.84 9.59
C ALA A 325 8.76 9.34 9.42
N PHE A 326 7.96 9.33 10.50
CA PHE A 326 6.55 8.93 10.44
C PHE A 326 5.70 9.89 9.58
N VAL A 327 5.82 11.19 9.77
CA VAL A 327 5.13 12.21 8.98
C VAL A 327 5.50 12.10 7.50
N ARG A 328 6.77 11.82 7.18
CA ARG A 328 7.25 11.63 5.81
C ARG A 328 6.65 10.41 5.13
N GLN A 329 6.37 9.31 5.86
CA GLN A 329 5.66 8.17 5.27
C GLN A 329 4.24 8.56 4.84
N ILE A 330 3.57 9.45 5.59
CA ILE A 330 2.18 9.86 5.33
C ILE A 330 2.09 10.95 4.28
N ILE A 331 2.64 12.14 4.53
CA ILE A 331 2.48 13.29 3.60
C ILE A 331 3.51 13.29 2.46
N GLY A 332 4.56 12.48 2.57
CA GLY A 332 5.55 12.26 1.51
C GLY A 332 5.19 11.04 0.67
N TRP A 333 5.55 9.86 1.13
CA TRP A 333 5.43 8.64 0.33
C TRP A 333 4.00 8.29 -0.04
N ARG A 334 3.06 8.26 0.91
CA ARG A 334 1.67 7.91 0.63
C ARG A 334 1.05 8.81 -0.44
N GLU A 335 1.20 10.12 -0.28
CA GLU A 335 0.65 11.11 -1.23
C GLU A 335 1.37 11.07 -2.58
N PHE A 336 2.70 10.89 -2.57
CA PHE A 336 3.50 10.77 -3.79
C PHE A 336 3.11 9.52 -4.61
N ILE A 337 2.96 8.37 -3.97
CA ILE A 337 2.58 7.11 -4.62
C ILE A 337 1.17 7.21 -5.21
N HIS A 338 0.22 7.79 -4.48
CA HIS A 338 -1.12 8.07 -4.98
C HIS A 338 -1.10 8.99 -6.21
N GLY A 339 -0.29 10.06 -6.15
CA GLY A 339 -0.11 10.97 -7.28
C GLY A 339 0.51 10.28 -8.51
N VAL A 340 1.53 9.44 -8.32
CA VAL A 340 2.14 8.66 -9.41
C VAL A 340 1.12 7.70 -10.03
N TYR A 341 0.34 7.01 -9.22
CA TYR A 341 -0.70 6.09 -9.71
C TYR A 341 -1.65 6.79 -10.68
N TRP A 342 -2.27 7.88 -10.27
CA TRP A 342 -3.23 8.61 -11.11
C TRP A 342 -2.59 9.34 -12.30
N LEU A 343 -1.35 9.83 -12.15
CA LEU A 343 -0.63 10.50 -13.24
C LEU A 343 -0.28 9.56 -14.40
N GLU A 344 0.16 8.35 -14.08
CA GLU A 344 0.71 7.41 -15.07
C GLU A 344 -0.38 6.59 -15.79
N GLY A 345 -1.57 6.49 -15.21
CA GLY A 345 -2.71 5.81 -15.80
C GLY A 345 -2.58 4.28 -15.84
N PRO A 346 -3.59 3.59 -16.41
CA PRO A 346 -3.68 2.12 -16.33
C PRO A 346 -2.54 1.38 -17.03
N THR A 347 -1.92 1.96 -18.06
CA THR A 347 -0.78 1.36 -18.79
C THR A 347 0.49 1.26 -17.93
N TYR A 348 0.54 1.93 -16.78
CA TYR A 348 1.63 1.78 -15.83
C TYR A 348 1.80 0.34 -15.34
N ALA A 349 0.70 -0.41 -15.24
CA ALA A 349 0.70 -1.80 -14.81
C ALA A 349 1.50 -2.75 -15.74
N ASP A 350 1.69 -2.36 -17.00
CA ASP A 350 2.37 -3.19 -18.01
C ASP A 350 3.89 -2.91 -18.08
N ARG A 351 4.40 -1.99 -17.26
CA ARG A 351 5.82 -1.61 -17.28
C ARG A 351 6.73 -2.72 -16.79
N ASN A 352 7.75 -3.01 -17.58
CA ASN A 352 8.80 -3.98 -17.30
C ASN A 352 10.17 -3.46 -17.78
N GLY A 353 10.63 -2.35 -17.22
CA GLY A 353 11.83 -1.64 -17.68
C GLY A 353 13.15 -2.39 -17.53
N LEU A 354 13.18 -3.52 -16.82
CA LEU A 354 14.34 -4.43 -16.71
C LEU A 354 14.17 -5.71 -17.51
N ASP A 355 13.07 -5.85 -18.26
CA ASP A 355 12.79 -7.01 -19.14
C ASP A 355 12.84 -8.34 -18.40
N GLN A 356 12.07 -8.44 -17.30
CA GLN A 356 12.02 -9.61 -16.43
C GLN A 356 10.77 -10.44 -16.70
N HIS A 357 10.91 -11.76 -16.89
CA HIS A 357 9.84 -12.65 -17.34
C HIS A 357 9.65 -13.90 -16.46
N GLY A 358 10.42 -14.03 -15.37
CA GLY A 358 10.34 -15.18 -14.47
C GLY A 358 8.99 -15.27 -13.75
N GLU A 359 8.51 -16.48 -13.56
CA GLU A 359 7.31 -16.73 -12.75
C GLU A 359 7.58 -16.47 -11.26
N LEU A 360 6.52 -16.17 -10.52
CA LEU A 360 6.61 -16.03 -9.07
C LEU A 360 6.74 -17.42 -8.44
N PRO A 361 7.88 -17.74 -7.79
CA PRO A 361 8.14 -19.09 -7.32
C PRO A 361 7.18 -19.53 -6.20
N LEU A 362 6.92 -20.84 -6.14
CA LEU A 362 5.96 -21.43 -5.21
C LEU A 362 6.27 -21.11 -3.72
N LEU A 363 7.53 -20.81 -3.39
CA LEU A 363 7.91 -20.41 -2.04
C LEU A 363 7.12 -19.19 -1.51
N TYR A 364 6.63 -18.29 -2.38
CA TYR A 364 5.79 -17.16 -1.98
C TYR A 364 4.40 -17.59 -1.46
N TRP A 365 3.97 -18.80 -1.82
CA TRP A 365 2.68 -19.36 -1.42
C TRP A 365 2.78 -20.39 -0.30
N THR A 366 3.98 -20.93 -0.05
CA THR A 366 4.18 -22.04 0.89
C THR A 366 5.16 -21.72 2.02
N ALA A 367 6.03 -20.73 1.84
CA ALA A 367 7.22 -20.49 2.65
C ALA A 367 8.20 -21.70 2.67
N ASP A 368 8.09 -22.63 1.70
CA ASP A 368 8.99 -23.79 1.62
C ASP A 368 10.29 -23.41 0.93
N THR A 369 11.28 -23.15 1.75
CA THR A 369 12.62 -22.75 1.33
C THR A 369 13.63 -22.91 2.46
N ASP A 370 14.89 -23.19 2.09
CA ASP A 370 16.03 -23.21 3.03
C ASP A 370 16.57 -21.79 3.35
N MET A 371 16.12 -20.76 2.63
CA MET A 371 16.52 -19.37 2.88
C MET A 371 15.78 -18.82 4.12
N ALA A 372 16.44 -18.82 5.28
CA ALA A 372 15.81 -18.47 6.56
C ALA A 372 15.10 -17.11 6.55
N CYS A 373 15.64 -16.10 5.87
CA CYS A 373 15.02 -14.77 5.73
C CYS A 373 13.71 -14.81 4.93
N LEU A 374 13.68 -15.47 3.78
CA LEU A 374 12.46 -15.61 2.97
C LEU A 374 11.43 -16.47 3.69
N LYS A 375 11.86 -17.60 4.28
CA LYS A 375 10.98 -18.48 5.06
C LYS A 375 10.27 -17.70 6.18
N ALA A 376 11.02 -16.92 6.95
CA ALA A 376 10.46 -16.13 8.05
C ALA A 376 9.47 -15.06 7.55
N CYS A 377 9.86 -14.28 6.53
CA CYS A 377 9.01 -13.20 6.02
C CYS A 377 7.75 -13.72 5.32
N VAL A 378 7.87 -14.75 4.47
CA VAL A 378 6.71 -15.31 3.76
C VAL A 378 5.77 -16.02 4.73
N ARG A 379 6.31 -16.82 5.69
CA ARG A 379 5.47 -17.44 6.74
C ARG A 379 4.69 -16.40 7.51
N GLN A 380 5.33 -15.30 7.92
CA GLN A 380 4.65 -14.19 8.60
C GLN A 380 3.49 -13.64 7.76
N VAL A 381 3.69 -13.45 6.45
CA VAL A 381 2.63 -12.99 5.55
C VAL A 381 1.49 -14.02 5.47
N LEU A 382 1.80 -15.30 5.28
CA LEU A 382 0.79 -16.37 5.20
C LEU A 382 -0.04 -16.50 6.49
N ASP A 383 0.59 -16.26 7.64
CA ASP A 383 -0.06 -16.40 8.94
C ASP A 383 -0.86 -15.16 9.35
N THR A 384 -0.49 -13.96 8.88
CA THR A 384 -1.02 -12.69 9.42
C THR A 384 -1.45 -11.67 8.37
N GLY A 385 -1.17 -11.88 7.09
CA GLY A 385 -1.36 -10.88 6.04
C GLY A 385 -0.46 -9.64 6.21
N PHE A 386 0.62 -9.74 7.01
CA PHE A 386 1.46 -8.59 7.36
C PHE A 386 2.95 -8.86 7.15
N GLY A 387 3.64 -7.86 6.67
CA GLY A 387 5.08 -7.71 6.69
C GLY A 387 5.39 -6.21 6.70
N HIS A 388 6.31 -5.76 7.55
CA HIS A 388 6.68 -4.35 7.55
C HIS A 388 7.51 -3.98 6.29
N HIS A 389 7.62 -2.68 6.01
CA HIS A 389 8.17 -2.16 4.75
C HIS A 389 9.50 -2.80 4.36
N ILE A 390 10.44 -2.96 5.29
CA ILE A 390 11.77 -3.51 4.97
C ILE A 390 11.73 -5.01 4.64
N GLN A 391 10.86 -5.79 5.28
CA GLN A 391 10.64 -7.19 4.89
C GLN A 391 10.09 -7.27 3.47
N ARG A 392 9.16 -6.36 3.09
CA ARG A 392 8.62 -6.27 1.73
C ARG A 392 9.70 -5.85 0.74
N LEU A 393 10.39 -4.74 0.99
CA LEU A 393 11.36 -4.17 0.05
C LEU A 393 12.64 -5.01 -0.04
N MET A 394 13.28 -5.31 1.10
CA MET A 394 14.65 -5.81 1.12
C MET A 394 14.77 -7.33 1.29
N VAL A 395 13.68 -8.04 1.55
CA VAL A 395 13.68 -9.52 1.60
C VAL A 395 12.87 -10.07 0.45
N THR A 396 11.54 -10.00 0.49
CA THR A 396 10.69 -10.59 -0.56
C THR A 396 10.83 -9.83 -1.88
N GLY A 397 10.76 -8.52 -1.88
CA GLY A 397 10.89 -7.69 -3.07
C GLY A 397 12.28 -7.75 -3.70
N ASN A 398 13.33 -7.61 -2.89
CA ASN A 398 14.71 -7.73 -3.37
C ASN A 398 14.96 -9.10 -4.03
N PHE A 399 14.49 -10.19 -3.41
CA PHE A 399 14.61 -11.52 -3.99
C PHE A 399 13.92 -11.59 -5.37
N ALA A 400 12.69 -11.11 -5.50
CA ALA A 400 11.96 -11.11 -6.76
C ALA A 400 12.70 -10.30 -7.85
N LEU A 401 13.18 -9.10 -7.50
CA LEU A 401 13.95 -8.24 -8.40
C LEU A 401 15.20 -8.93 -8.93
N ILE A 402 16.05 -9.44 -8.03
CA ILE A 402 17.37 -9.96 -8.43
C ILE A 402 17.28 -11.34 -9.09
N SER A 403 16.26 -12.15 -8.75
CA SER A 403 16.05 -13.46 -9.37
C SER A 403 15.43 -13.36 -10.77
N GLY A 404 14.77 -12.25 -11.11
CA GLY A 404 14.22 -12.00 -12.46
C GLY A 404 12.71 -12.26 -12.60
N VAL A 405 11.96 -12.22 -11.50
CA VAL A 405 10.49 -12.40 -11.51
C VAL A 405 9.82 -11.26 -12.26
N HIS A 406 8.74 -11.57 -12.97
CA HIS A 406 7.94 -10.56 -13.71
C HIS A 406 7.30 -9.55 -12.74
N PRO A 407 7.41 -8.21 -12.99
CA PRO A 407 6.93 -7.18 -12.05
C PRO A 407 5.45 -7.28 -11.70
N ARG A 408 4.61 -7.64 -12.68
CA ARG A 408 3.17 -7.78 -12.46
C ARG A 408 2.84 -8.90 -11.47
N ALA A 409 3.50 -10.05 -11.56
CA ALA A 409 3.30 -11.16 -10.64
C ALA A 409 3.63 -10.77 -9.18
N VAL A 410 4.68 -9.95 -9.00
CA VAL A 410 5.05 -9.41 -7.67
C VAL A 410 3.97 -8.44 -7.19
N SER A 411 3.49 -7.54 -8.04
CA SER A 411 2.43 -6.58 -7.69
C SER A 411 1.15 -7.28 -7.29
N ASP A 412 0.71 -8.27 -8.05
CA ASP A 412 -0.52 -9.04 -7.78
C ASP A 412 -0.42 -9.81 -6.46
N TRP A 413 0.75 -10.40 -6.16
CA TRP A 413 0.98 -11.05 -4.88
C TRP A 413 0.94 -10.05 -3.71
N TYR A 414 1.53 -8.86 -3.86
CA TYR A 414 1.48 -7.84 -2.82
C TYR A 414 0.06 -7.29 -2.62
N LEU A 415 -0.67 -7.07 -3.70
CA LEU A 415 -2.06 -6.61 -3.65
C LEU A 415 -2.95 -7.61 -2.90
N GLY A 416 -2.81 -8.89 -3.19
CA GLY A 416 -3.63 -9.93 -2.60
C GLY A 416 -3.22 -10.30 -1.18
N MET A 417 -1.94 -10.46 -0.90
CA MET A 417 -1.45 -11.11 0.32
C MET A 417 -1.29 -10.18 1.53
N PHE A 418 -1.32 -8.87 1.36
CA PHE A 418 -1.20 -7.95 2.50
C PHE A 418 -2.56 -7.33 2.88
N VAL A 419 -2.85 -7.24 4.18
CA VAL A 419 -4.10 -6.68 4.73
C VAL A 419 -4.33 -5.20 4.36
N ASP A 420 -3.26 -4.49 4.02
CA ASP A 420 -3.28 -3.10 3.56
C ASP A 420 -3.21 -2.99 2.03
N GLY A 421 -3.31 -4.10 1.30
CA GLY A 421 -3.22 -4.14 -0.15
C GLY A 421 -4.41 -3.43 -0.81
N VAL A 422 -4.13 -2.27 -1.46
CA VAL A 422 -5.01 -1.55 -2.38
C VAL A 422 -4.19 -1.10 -3.57
N ASP A 423 -4.79 -1.03 -4.75
CA ASP A 423 -4.02 -0.94 -6.00
C ASP A 423 -3.19 0.34 -6.09
N TRP A 424 -3.76 1.50 -5.74
CA TRP A 424 -3.04 2.77 -5.83
C TRP A 424 -1.76 2.83 -4.97
N VAL A 425 -1.68 2.08 -3.85
CA VAL A 425 -0.47 2.01 -3.03
C VAL A 425 0.44 0.87 -3.44
N THR A 426 -0.15 -0.27 -3.84
CA THR A 426 0.62 -1.49 -4.13
C THR A 426 1.35 -1.40 -5.46
N LEU A 427 0.66 -1.00 -6.52
CA LEU A 427 1.19 -1.03 -7.88
C LEU A 427 2.45 -0.16 -8.05
N PRO A 428 2.46 1.15 -7.69
CA PRO A 428 3.68 1.96 -7.86
C PRO A 428 4.80 1.54 -6.90
N ASN A 429 4.49 1.06 -5.70
CA ASN A 429 5.51 0.52 -4.80
C ASN A 429 6.13 -0.77 -5.36
N ALA A 430 5.31 -1.72 -5.85
CA ALA A 430 5.82 -2.96 -6.42
C ALA A 430 6.60 -2.71 -7.72
N LEU A 431 6.01 -2.06 -8.71
CA LEU A 431 6.66 -1.84 -10.00
C LEU A 431 7.81 -0.84 -9.90
N GLY A 432 7.60 0.30 -9.24
CA GLY A 432 8.57 1.39 -9.22
C GLY A 432 9.65 1.22 -8.17
N MET A 433 9.27 1.03 -6.90
CA MET A 433 10.24 0.97 -5.81
C MET A 433 10.93 -0.41 -5.73
N VAL A 434 10.16 -1.50 -5.78
CA VAL A 434 10.69 -2.87 -5.62
C VAL A 434 11.34 -3.35 -6.91
N MET A 435 10.60 -3.38 -8.02
CA MET A 435 11.04 -4.03 -9.27
C MET A 435 11.79 -3.09 -10.24
N HIS A 436 11.83 -1.79 -9.95
CA HIS A 436 12.45 -0.78 -10.82
C HIS A 436 11.98 -0.90 -12.28
N ALA A 437 10.71 -1.24 -12.46
CA ALA A 437 10.11 -1.51 -13.76
C ALA A 437 9.66 -0.22 -14.49
N ASP A 438 9.52 0.89 -13.76
CA ASP A 438 8.99 2.19 -14.21
C ASP A 438 10.06 3.14 -14.75
N ARG A 439 11.08 2.59 -15.38
CA ARG A 439 12.25 3.35 -15.87
C ARG A 439 11.84 4.43 -16.86
N ARG A 440 12.43 5.61 -16.70
CA ARG A 440 12.28 6.76 -17.60
C ARG A 440 13.59 7.50 -17.79
N LYS A 441 13.69 8.26 -18.88
CA LYS A 441 14.86 9.11 -19.15
C LYS A 441 14.81 10.34 -18.23
N ASP A 442 15.90 10.58 -17.53
CA ASP A 442 16.16 11.78 -16.71
C ASP A 442 17.31 12.56 -17.34
N SER A 443 17.13 13.86 -17.59
CA SER A 443 18.14 14.68 -18.29
C SER A 443 19.47 14.80 -17.54
N ALA A 444 19.43 14.72 -16.20
CA ALA A 444 20.61 14.91 -15.34
C ALA A 444 21.25 13.59 -14.87
N LYS A 445 20.48 12.49 -14.82
CA LYS A 445 20.90 11.23 -14.17
C LYS A 445 20.90 10.03 -15.11
N GLY A 446 20.60 10.22 -16.38
CA GLY A 446 20.43 9.15 -17.37
C GLY A 446 19.05 8.48 -17.27
N VAL A 447 18.98 7.15 -17.22
CA VAL A 447 17.71 6.42 -17.06
C VAL A 447 17.51 6.04 -15.61
N THR A 448 16.46 6.58 -14.98
CA THR A 448 16.11 6.32 -13.58
C THR A 448 14.71 5.69 -13.49
N GLY A 449 14.36 5.11 -12.36
CA GLY A 449 12.97 4.79 -12.05
C GLY A 449 12.20 6.06 -11.68
N LEU A 450 10.90 6.04 -11.88
CA LEU A 450 10.01 7.13 -11.51
C LEU A 450 9.86 7.23 -9.99
N VAL A 451 9.60 6.10 -9.32
CA VAL A 451 9.47 6.01 -7.87
C VAL A 451 10.84 5.82 -7.21
N GLY A 452 11.61 4.84 -7.65
CA GLY A 452 12.95 4.54 -7.15
C GLY A 452 14.05 5.04 -8.11
N THR A 453 14.89 5.98 -7.68
CA THR A 453 15.93 6.56 -8.56
C THR A 453 17.01 5.57 -9.01
N LYS A 454 17.12 4.41 -8.36
CA LYS A 454 17.95 3.25 -8.74
C LYS A 454 17.30 1.98 -8.18
N PRO A 455 17.65 0.79 -8.71
CA PRO A 455 17.20 -0.47 -8.09
C PRO A 455 17.66 -0.60 -6.63
N TYR A 456 16.77 -1.02 -5.75
CA TYR A 456 17.09 -1.35 -4.35
C TYR A 456 17.64 -2.77 -4.24
N ALA A 457 18.52 -3.16 -5.17
CA ALA A 457 19.16 -4.46 -5.17
C ALA A 457 20.25 -4.56 -4.09
N ALA A 458 20.22 -5.63 -3.29
CA ALA A 458 21.17 -5.90 -2.24
C ALA A 458 21.52 -7.39 -2.13
N SER A 459 22.77 -7.69 -1.72
CA SER A 459 23.21 -9.05 -1.41
C SER A 459 22.74 -9.50 -0.03
N GLY A 460 22.91 -10.77 0.28
CA GLY A 460 22.63 -11.35 1.60
C GLY A 460 23.34 -10.66 2.76
N LYS A 461 24.44 -9.95 2.50
CA LYS A 461 25.16 -9.16 3.53
C LYS A 461 24.33 -8.00 4.08
N TYR A 462 23.44 -7.41 3.29
CA TYR A 462 22.52 -6.41 3.81
C TYR A 462 21.57 -7.02 4.84
N ILE A 463 20.95 -8.16 4.51
CA ILE A 463 20.05 -8.89 5.39
C ILE A 463 20.79 -9.32 6.67
N GLN A 464 22.02 -9.84 6.54
CA GLN A 464 22.87 -10.22 7.67
C GLN A 464 23.13 -9.04 8.63
N ARG A 465 23.35 -7.84 8.08
CA ARG A 465 23.61 -6.65 8.90
C ARG A 465 22.36 -6.15 9.61
N MET A 466 21.20 -6.19 8.93
CA MET A 466 19.98 -5.56 9.42
C MET A 466 19.05 -6.53 10.17
N SER A 467 19.43 -7.82 10.29
CA SER A 467 18.60 -8.84 10.92
C SER A 467 19.45 -9.93 11.59
N ASN A 468 18.77 -10.82 12.31
CA ASN A 468 19.36 -12.06 12.82
C ASN A 468 19.01 -13.30 11.97
N TYR A 469 18.36 -13.17 10.81
CA TYR A 469 17.94 -14.30 9.99
C TYR A 469 19.11 -15.21 9.57
N CYS A 470 20.27 -14.63 9.29
CA CYS A 470 21.44 -15.39 8.83
C CYS A 470 22.11 -16.22 9.93
N THR A 471 21.80 -16.01 11.22
CA THR A 471 22.43 -16.75 12.33
C THR A 471 22.10 -18.24 12.33
N THR A 472 20.92 -18.61 11.80
CA THR A 472 20.44 -20.00 11.71
C THR A 472 20.33 -20.49 10.27
N CYS A 473 20.73 -19.67 9.28
CA CYS A 473 20.66 -20.01 7.88
C CYS A 473 21.85 -20.92 7.48
N ARG A 474 21.57 -21.94 6.65
CA ARG A 474 22.61 -22.84 6.14
C ARG A 474 23.56 -22.18 5.11
N TYR A 475 23.14 -21.05 4.53
CA TYR A 475 23.86 -20.38 3.45
C TYR A 475 24.76 -19.26 3.97
N ASP A 476 25.95 -19.11 3.37
CA ASP A 476 26.88 -18.02 3.66
C ASP A 476 26.61 -16.79 2.77
N PRO A 477 26.22 -15.63 3.34
CA PRO A 477 26.01 -14.41 2.57
C PRO A 477 27.31 -13.78 2.00
N ALA A 478 28.49 -14.24 2.41
CA ALA A 478 29.76 -13.78 1.87
C ALA A 478 30.15 -14.47 0.55
N GLU A 479 29.74 -15.73 0.36
CA GLU A 479 30.03 -16.50 -0.83
C GLU A 479 29.20 -16.04 -2.03
N ARG A 480 29.82 -16.00 -3.22
CA ARG A 480 29.19 -15.57 -4.49
C ARG A 480 28.82 -16.72 -5.41
N SER A 481 29.38 -17.87 -5.22
CA SER A 481 29.19 -19.11 -5.98
C SER A 481 29.44 -20.30 -5.06
N GLY A 482 29.17 -21.48 -5.49
CA GLY A 482 29.35 -22.69 -4.68
C GLY A 482 28.06 -23.18 -4.01
N PRO A 483 28.10 -24.39 -3.41
CA PRO A 483 26.89 -25.06 -2.90
C PRO A 483 26.28 -24.38 -1.68
N LEU A 484 27.07 -23.75 -0.83
CA LEU A 484 26.63 -23.03 0.38
C LEU A 484 26.49 -21.52 0.17
N ALA A 485 26.79 -21.00 -1.01
CA ALA A 485 26.58 -19.58 -1.32
C ALA A 485 25.13 -19.17 -1.12
N CYS A 486 24.91 -18.04 -0.42
CA CYS A 486 23.58 -17.52 -0.20
C CYS A 486 22.88 -17.20 -1.54
N PRO A 487 21.71 -17.78 -1.83
CA PRO A 487 21.00 -17.53 -3.10
C PRO A 487 20.73 -16.03 -3.34
N ILE A 488 20.46 -15.24 -2.31
CA ILE A 488 20.31 -13.76 -2.42
C ILE A 488 21.63 -13.15 -2.94
N THR A 489 22.79 -13.59 -2.46
CA THR A 489 24.09 -13.07 -2.91
C THR A 489 24.41 -13.53 -4.35
N VAL A 490 24.11 -14.78 -4.68
CA VAL A 490 24.27 -15.31 -6.05
C VAL A 490 23.44 -14.50 -7.03
N PHE A 491 22.12 -14.39 -6.78
CA PHE A 491 21.20 -13.63 -7.64
C PHE A 491 21.54 -12.15 -7.72
N TYR A 492 22.03 -11.53 -6.64
CA TYR A 492 22.46 -10.13 -6.66
C TYR A 492 23.60 -9.90 -7.67
N TRP A 493 24.63 -10.77 -7.67
CA TRP A 493 25.73 -10.62 -8.59
C TRP A 493 25.33 -11.01 -10.03
N ASP A 494 24.54 -12.03 -10.20
CA ASP A 494 23.95 -12.41 -11.49
C ASP A 494 23.08 -11.27 -12.07
N PHE A 495 22.23 -10.65 -11.27
CA PHE A 495 21.43 -9.50 -11.68
C PHE A 495 22.30 -8.35 -12.21
N LEU A 496 23.38 -8.02 -11.52
CA LEU A 496 24.31 -6.99 -11.96
C LEU A 496 25.05 -7.37 -13.25
N ILE A 497 25.36 -8.65 -13.45
CA ILE A 497 26.02 -9.17 -14.66
C ILE A 497 25.03 -9.10 -15.85
N ARG A 498 23.87 -9.74 -15.76
CA ARG A 498 22.92 -9.83 -16.89
C ARG A 498 22.27 -8.49 -17.22
N ALA A 499 21.98 -7.66 -16.23
CA ALA A 499 21.40 -6.34 -16.45
C ALA A 499 22.45 -5.23 -16.65
N ARG A 500 23.74 -5.55 -16.78
CA ARG A 500 24.86 -4.61 -16.83
C ARG A 500 24.66 -3.48 -17.84
N LYS A 501 24.25 -3.81 -19.08
CA LYS A 501 24.02 -2.85 -20.16
C LYS A 501 22.90 -1.87 -19.81
N THR A 502 21.82 -2.38 -19.29
CA THR A 502 20.63 -1.62 -18.88
C THR A 502 20.93 -0.72 -17.67
N LEU A 503 21.61 -1.25 -16.66
CA LEU A 503 21.96 -0.52 -15.44
C LEU A 503 23.01 0.56 -15.67
N ALA A 504 23.89 0.39 -16.66
CA ALA A 504 24.91 1.40 -17.02
C ALA A 504 24.32 2.73 -17.51
N GLN A 505 23.07 2.75 -17.93
CA GLN A 505 22.36 3.95 -18.30
C GLN A 505 22.03 4.85 -17.09
N ASN A 506 22.14 4.33 -15.86
CA ASN A 506 21.89 5.06 -14.62
C ASN A 506 23.24 5.41 -13.94
N GLN A 507 23.54 6.71 -13.85
CA GLN A 507 24.80 7.18 -13.25
C GLN A 507 25.02 6.70 -11.81
N ARG A 508 23.95 6.49 -11.03
CA ARG A 508 24.03 5.99 -9.65
C ARG A 508 24.47 4.53 -9.55
N MET A 509 24.46 3.78 -10.66
CA MET A 509 24.93 2.41 -10.72
C MET A 509 26.40 2.29 -11.11
N ALA A 510 27.05 3.36 -11.55
CA ALA A 510 28.41 3.33 -12.08
C ALA A 510 29.44 2.71 -11.12
N MET A 511 29.36 3.06 -9.82
CA MET A 511 30.31 2.54 -8.82
C MET A 511 30.18 1.04 -8.60
N ILE A 512 28.94 0.53 -8.49
CA ILE A 512 28.73 -0.91 -8.25
C ILE A 512 29.06 -1.74 -9.48
N LEU A 513 28.81 -1.21 -10.68
CA LEU A 513 29.13 -1.89 -11.94
C LEU A 513 30.64 -2.04 -12.17
N LYS A 514 31.47 -1.13 -11.67
CA LYS A 514 32.94 -1.31 -11.67
C LYS A 514 33.37 -2.60 -10.98
N ASN A 515 32.64 -3.06 -9.95
CA ASN A 515 32.95 -4.33 -9.29
C ASN A 515 32.64 -5.53 -10.19
N VAL A 516 31.62 -5.43 -11.04
CA VAL A 516 31.33 -6.47 -12.07
C VAL A 516 32.44 -6.46 -13.14
N ASP A 517 32.86 -5.27 -13.57
CA ASP A 517 33.88 -5.12 -14.62
C ASP A 517 35.24 -5.71 -14.21
N ARG A 518 35.55 -5.70 -12.91
CA ARG A 518 36.78 -6.28 -12.33
C ARG A 518 36.75 -7.80 -12.15
N MET A 519 35.57 -8.45 -12.34
CA MET A 519 35.47 -9.90 -12.22
C MET A 519 36.12 -10.58 -13.42
N THR A 520 36.80 -11.70 -13.16
CA THR A 520 37.29 -12.56 -14.26
C THR A 520 36.12 -13.22 -15.00
N PRO A 521 36.30 -13.60 -16.27
CA PRO A 521 35.27 -14.35 -17.04
C PRO A 521 34.80 -15.62 -16.29
N GLU A 522 35.74 -16.38 -15.71
CA GLU A 522 35.47 -17.61 -14.96
C GLU A 522 34.57 -17.34 -13.74
N ALA A 523 34.87 -16.28 -12.96
CA ALA A 523 34.04 -15.90 -11.81
C ALA A 523 32.62 -15.50 -12.22
N ARG A 524 32.45 -14.77 -13.34
CA ARG A 524 31.14 -14.44 -13.89
C ARG A 524 30.38 -15.71 -14.30
N THR A 525 31.03 -16.62 -15.04
CA THR A 525 30.44 -17.89 -15.46
C THR A 525 29.99 -18.73 -14.27
N GLN A 526 30.81 -18.86 -13.24
CA GLN A 526 30.44 -19.61 -12.02
C GLN A 526 29.19 -19.02 -11.34
N ILE A 527 29.08 -17.69 -11.25
CA ILE A 527 27.92 -17.00 -10.65
C ILE A 527 26.67 -17.25 -11.50
N THR A 528 26.74 -17.02 -12.81
CA THR A 528 25.58 -17.16 -13.70
C THR A 528 25.10 -18.60 -13.78
N THR A 529 26.01 -19.59 -13.92
CA THR A 529 25.67 -21.01 -13.89
C THR A 529 24.99 -21.39 -12.56
N ARG A 530 25.50 -20.90 -11.43
CA ARG A 530 24.89 -21.16 -10.13
C ARG A 530 23.51 -20.51 -10.02
N ALA A 531 23.32 -19.29 -10.54
CA ALA A 531 22.03 -18.61 -10.57
C ALA A 531 20.99 -19.37 -11.40
N ASP A 532 21.39 -19.90 -12.57
CA ASP A 532 20.50 -20.68 -13.43
C ASP A 532 20.04 -21.98 -12.76
N LEU A 533 20.96 -22.71 -12.11
CA LEU A 533 20.61 -23.88 -11.31
C LEU A 533 19.63 -23.56 -10.18
N LEU A 534 19.79 -22.39 -9.55
CA LEU A 534 18.87 -21.93 -8.49
C LEU A 534 17.50 -21.55 -9.07
N ARG A 535 17.43 -20.88 -10.23
CA ARG A 535 16.16 -20.57 -10.92
C ARG A 535 15.41 -21.85 -11.25
N GLN A 536 16.08 -22.81 -11.87
CA GLN A 536 15.49 -24.10 -12.19
C GLN A 536 14.95 -24.80 -10.94
N LYS A 537 15.74 -24.86 -9.85
CA LYS A 537 15.30 -25.45 -8.57
C LYS A 537 14.09 -24.75 -7.96
N LEU A 538 13.97 -23.45 -8.16
CA LEU A 538 12.91 -22.61 -7.56
C LEU A 538 11.69 -22.46 -8.48
N GLY A 539 11.72 -23.01 -9.68
CA GLY A 539 10.65 -22.88 -10.67
C GLY A 539 10.50 -21.43 -11.19
N ILE A 540 11.63 -20.70 -11.30
CA ILE A 540 11.66 -19.37 -11.90
C ILE A 540 12.01 -19.55 -13.38
N ASP A 541 11.03 -19.96 -14.18
CA ASP A 541 11.23 -20.15 -15.60
C ASP A 541 11.31 -18.81 -16.31
N MET A 542 12.49 -18.51 -16.83
CA MET A 542 12.71 -17.32 -17.66
C MET A 542 12.19 -17.62 -19.07
N VAL A 543 10.88 -17.47 -19.26
CA VAL A 543 10.26 -17.69 -20.58
C VAL A 543 10.81 -16.63 -21.54
N GLU A 544 11.71 -17.02 -22.43
CA GLU A 544 12.03 -16.22 -23.61
C GLU A 544 10.76 -16.13 -24.47
N ARG A 545 10.05 -15.00 -24.41
CA ARG A 545 9.08 -14.70 -25.45
C ARG A 545 9.88 -14.58 -26.76
N ARG A 546 9.82 -15.63 -27.58
CA ARG A 546 10.27 -15.53 -28.97
C ARG A 546 9.57 -14.31 -29.57
N ARG A 547 10.39 -13.31 -29.97
CA ARG A 547 9.97 -12.11 -30.68
C ARG A 547 9.33 -12.46 -32.02
#